data_5e291aefbcd36049f3c0a2a00df178bf
#
_entry.id   5e291aefbcd36049f3c0a2a00df178bf
#
_cell.length_a   1.000
_cell.length_b   1.000
_cell.length_c   1.000
_cell.angle_alpha   90.00
_cell.angle_beta   90.00
_cell.angle_gamma   90.00
#
_symmetry.space_group_name_H-M   'P 1'
#
loop_
_entity.id
_entity.type
_entity.pdbx_description
1 polymer ?
#
loop_
_entity_poly.entity_id
_entity_poly.type
_entity_poly.pdbx_seq_one_letter_code
_entity_poly.pdbx_strand_id
1 'polypeptide(L)'
;LKPMKGTINFNKKGLSFGYVPQRETIDEIYPLDVFDIVLMGRYGLIPPLRRPGKHDRDKVLENLSYLNIKDLANCPYRDLSGGQKQRVLIARALVGDPSILILDEPTNGMDLKSEKQIMDLVKILHREKNLTVIFVTHILNLVANYSEEIIILDEESIKSGETEKILNNQVLSEVYSLDVEVIHHSGQTFILTGDHK
;
A
#
# COMPACT_ATOMS: atom_id res chain seq x y z
N LEU A 1 13.07 -12.66 1.57
CA LEU A 1 13.87 -12.26 2.74
C LEU A 1 13.78 -13.35 3.79
N LYS A 2 14.89 -13.66 4.45
CA LYS A 2 14.90 -14.55 5.61
C LYS A 2 14.96 -13.68 6.87
N PRO A 3 14.21 -14.00 7.94
CA PRO A 3 14.31 -13.25 9.19
C PRO A 3 15.73 -13.42 9.78
N MET A 4 16.25 -12.39 10.42
CA MET A 4 17.55 -12.45 11.11
C MET A 4 17.49 -13.42 12.30
N LYS A 5 16.35 -13.48 13.01
CA LYS A 5 16.05 -14.41 14.10
C LYS A 5 14.58 -14.81 14.02
N GLY A 6 14.24 -15.98 14.54
CA GLY A 6 12.87 -16.49 14.58
C GLY A 6 12.41 -17.14 13.28
N THR A 7 11.10 -17.37 13.17
CA THR A 7 10.47 -18.03 12.03
C THR A 7 9.22 -17.28 11.62
N ILE A 8 8.96 -17.26 10.30
CA ILE A 8 7.70 -16.76 9.73
C ILE A 8 6.89 -17.96 9.29
N ASN A 9 5.73 -18.15 9.91
CA ASN A 9 4.81 -19.23 9.58
C ASN A 9 3.59 -18.70 8.87
N PHE A 10 3.22 -19.32 7.75
CA PHE A 10 2.00 -19.04 7.03
C PHE A 10 1.01 -20.18 7.23
N ASN A 11 -0.18 -19.88 7.73
CA ASN A 11 -1.24 -20.86 7.94
C ASN A 11 -1.87 -21.36 6.64
N LYS A 12 -1.61 -20.70 5.51
CA LYS A 12 -2.13 -21.04 4.19
C LYS A 12 -0.99 -21.24 3.20
N LYS A 13 -1.02 -22.34 2.43
CA LYS A 13 -0.09 -22.57 1.33
C LYS A 13 -0.51 -21.79 0.08
N GLY A 14 0.47 -21.42 -0.75
CA GLY A 14 0.20 -20.78 -2.03
C GLY A 14 -0.15 -19.29 -1.95
N LEU A 15 0.22 -18.61 -0.87
CA LEU A 15 0.08 -17.16 -0.78
C LEU A 15 0.99 -16.48 -1.79
N SER A 16 0.43 -15.51 -2.52
CA SER A 16 1.14 -14.63 -3.44
C SER A 16 1.12 -13.21 -2.90
N PHE A 17 2.21 -12.48 -3.13
CA PHE A 17 2.42 -11.14 -2.59
C PHE A 17 2.56 -10.13 -3.72
N GLY A 18 1.85 -9.01 -3.61
CA GLY A 18 2.14 -7.79 -4.32
C GLY A 18 2.84 -6.81 -3.37
N TYR A 19 3.89 -6.14 -3.83
CA TYR A 19 4.63 -5.19 -3.00
C TYR A 19 4.82 -3.86 -3.73
N VAL A 20 4.49 -2.79 -3.04
CA VAL A 20 4.70 -1.41 -3.47
C VAL A 20 5.70 -0.79 -2.49
N PRO A 21 6.95 -0.52 -2.90
CA PRO A 21 7.98 0.05 -2.04
C PRO A 21 7.78 1.55 -1.81
N GLN A 22 8.31 2.06 -0.70
CA GLN A 22 8.30 3.47 -0.34
C GLN A 22 8.98 4.37 -1.37
N ARG A 23 10.10 3.92 -1.92
CA ARG A 23 10.84 4.67 -2.95
C ARG A 23 10.56 4.09 -4.31
N GLU A 24 10.38 4.98 -5.28
CA GLU A 24 10.35 4.58 -6.67
C GLU A 24 11.67 3.89 -7.03
N THR A 25 11.56 2.61 -7.38
CA THR A 25 12.71 1.83 -7.85
C THR A 25 12.89 1.92 -9.36
N ILE A 26 12.04 2.72 -10.02
CA ILE A 26 12.07 2.90 -11.47
C ILE A 26 12.88 4.15 -11.76
N ASP A 27 14.05 3.95 -12.36
CA ASP A 27 14.89 5.04 -12.79
C ASP A 27 14.25 5.74 -14.01
N GLU A 28 13.94 7.01 -13.86
CA GLU A 28 13.28 7.84 -14.88
C GLU A 28 14.14 8.06 -16.14
N ILE A 29 15.42 7.71 -16.11
CA ILE A 29 16.31 7.72 -17.29
C ILE A 29 15.83 6.69 -18.32
N TYR A 30 15.22 5.58 -17.89
CA TYR A 30 14.70 4.58 -18.80
C TYR A 30 13.37 5.03 -19.42
N PRO A 31 13.24 5.01 -20.74
CA PRO A 31 12.03 5.44 -21.43
C PRO A 31 10.94 4.35 -21.38
N LEU A 32 10.52 4.00 -20.18
CA LEU A 32 9.47 3.01 -19.96
C LEU A 32 8.11 3.70 -19.96
N ASP A 33 7.15 3.11 -20.62
CA ASP A 33 5.76 3.53 -20.51
C ASP A 33 5.04 2.81 -19.36
N VAL A 34 3.84 3.28 -19.05
CA VAL A 34 3.00 2.73 -17.98
C VAL A 34 2.72 1.25 -18.22
N PHE A 35 2.45 0.86 -19.47
CA PHE A 35 2.14 -0.52 -19.83
C PHE A 35 3.31 -1.44 -19.50
N ASP A 36 4.53 -1.05 -19.89
CA ASP A 36 5.74 -1.84 -19.64
C ASP A 36 6.01 -2.05 -18.15
N ILE A 37 5.84 -0.98 -17.35
CA ILE A 37 6.02 -1.05 -15.90
C ILE A 37 5.03 -2.03 -15.25
N VAL A 38 3.76 -1.95 -15.63
CA VAL A 38 2.76 -2.87 -15.08
C VAL A 38 3.03 -4.31 -15.54
N LEU A 39 3.45 -4.50 -16.80
CA LEU A 39 3.81 -5.80 -17.35
C LEU A 39 4.97 -6.47 -16.60
N MET A 40 5.90 -5.69 -16.03
CA MET A 40 6.98 -6.24 -15.19
C MET A 40 6.44 -7.05 -14.01
N GLY A 41 5.27 -6.71 -13.47
CA GLY A 41 4.63 -7.47 -12.39
C GLY A 41 4.22 -8.89 -12.79
N ARG A 42 4.17 -9.19 -14.10
CA ARG A 42 3.88 -10.54 -14.63
C ARG A 42 5.11 -11.41 -14.81
N TYR A 43 6.32 -10.82 -14.88
CA TYR A 43 7.52 -11.59 -15.26
C TYR A 43 7.83 -12.76 -14.32
N GLY A 44 7.54 -12.65 -13.04
CA GLY A 44 7.70 -13.75 -12.09
C GLY A 44 6.78 -14.96 -12.35
N LEU A 45 5.72 -14.78 -13.15
CA LEU A 45 4.73 -15.80 -13.49
C LEU A 45 4.95 -16.39 -14.90
N ILE A 46 5.81 -15.78 -15.69
CA ILE A 46 6.13 -16.21 -17.06
C ILE A 46 7.29 -17.20 -16.98
N PRO A 47 7.18 -18.38 -17.60
CA PRO A 47 8.29 -19.33 -17.62
C PRO A 47 9.56 -18.72 -18.19
N PRO A 48 10.74 -19.12 -17.69
CA PRO A 48 12.02 -18.65 -18.20
C PRO A 48 12.12 -18.78 -19.74
N LEU A 49 12.74 -17.79 -20.38
CA LEU A 49 12.93 -17.71 -21.83
C LEU A 49 11.65 -17.54 -22.67
N ARG A 50 10.48 -17.40 -22.06
CA ARG A 50 9.25 -17.03 -22.77
C ARG A 50 9.01 -15.52 -22.71
N ARG A 51 8.39 -15.00 -23.78
CA ARG A 51 7.92 -13.61 -23.83
C ARG A 51 6.50 -13.51 -23.29
N PRO A 52 6.09 -12.34 -22.72
CA PRO A 52 4.72 -12.09 -22.33
C PRO A 52 3.74 -12.36 -23.49
N GLY A 53 2.73 -13.19 -23.22
CA GLY A 53 1.71 -13.55 -24.18
C GLY A 53 0.52 -12.58 -24.20
N LYS A 54 -0.51 -12.92 -25.00
CA LYS A 54 -1.76 -12.16 -25.06
C LYS A 54 -2.42 -12.06 -23.68
N HIS A 55 -2.51 -13.16 -22.95
CA HIS A 55 -3.08 -13.19 -21.60
C HIS A 55 -2.40 -12.19 -20.63
N ASP A 56 -1.07 -12.09 -20.68
CA ASP A 56 -0.34 -11.16 -19.81
C ASP A 56 -0.65 -9.70 -20.17
N ARG A 57 -0.75 -9.39 -21.46
CA ARG A 57 -1.11 -8.06 -21.96
C ARG A 57 -2.54 -7.70 -21.61
N ASP A 58 -3.49 -8.63 -21.75
CA ASP A 58 -4.89 -8.43 -21.40
C ASP A 58 -5.04 -8.15 -19.88
N LYS A 59 -4.29 -8.88 -19.04
CA LYS A 59 -4.22 -8.63 -17.59
C LYS A 59 -3.69 -7.24 -17.23
N VAL A 60 -2.69 -6.74 -17.95
CA VAL A 60 -2.19 -5.37 -17.77
C VAL A 60 -3.31 -4.37 -18.05
N LEU A 61 -3.97 -4.47 -19.21
CA LEU A 61 -5.03 -3.54 -19.61
C LEU A 61 -6.24 -3.60 -18.66
N GLU A 62 -6.59 -4.78 -18.16
CA GLU A 62 -7.63 -4.97 -17.14
C GLU A 62 -7.30 -4.21 -15.86
N ASN A 63 -6.08 -4.37 -15.33
CA ASN A 63 -5.66 -3.67 -14.12
C ASN A 63 -5.54 -2.16 -14.32
N LEU A 64 -5.03 -1.69 -15.45
CA LEU A 64 -4.99 -0.26 -15.78
C LEU A 64 -6.40 0.33 -15.85
N SER A 65 -7.35 -0.40 -16.43
CA SER A 65 -8.76 0.02 -16.49
C SER A 65 -9.38 0.08 -15.10
N TYR A 66 -9.17 -0.93 -14.28
CA TYR A 66 -9.68 -1.00 -12.91
C TYR A 66 -9.18 0.16 -12.03
N LEU A 67 -7.93 0.58 -12.23
CA LEU A 67 -7.32 1.69 -11.50
C LEU A 67 -7.56 3.07 -12.15
N ASN A 68 -8.40 3.14 -13.21
CA ASN A 68 -8.74 4.36 -13.94
C ASN A 68 -7.52 5.11 -14.51
N ILE A 69 -6.54 4.35 -15.06
CA ILE A 69 -5.33 4.88 -15.71
C ILE A 69 -5.04 4.21 -17.06
N LYS A 70 -6.05 3.59 -17.68
CA LYS A 70 -5.89 2.89 -18.97
C LYS A 70 -5.48 3.83 -20.11
N ASP A 71 -5.97 5.05 -20.09
CA ASP A 71 -5.64 6.12 -21.03
C ASP A 71 -4.17 6.54 -20.96
N LEU A 72 -3.50 6.26 -19.85
CA LEU A 72 -2.08 6.53 -19.64
C LEU A 72 -1.16 5.37 -20.09
N ALA A 73 -1.70 4.26 -20.62
CA ALA A 73 -0.93 3.05 -20.91
C ALA A 73 0.34 3.29 -21.74
N ASN A 74 0.28 4.19 -22.71
CA ASN A 74 1.40 4.53 -23.61
C ASN A 74 2.11 5.84 -23.21
N CYS A 75 1.82 6.40 -22.04
CA CYS A 75 2.50 7.58 -21.53
C CYS A 75 3.82 7.19 -20.87
N PRO A 76 4.90 7.95 -21.06
CA PRO A 76 6.14 7.76 -20.34
C PRO A 76 5.90 7.93 -18.83
N TYR A 77 6.40 6.99 -18.03
CA TYR A 77 6.21 7.01 -16.57
C TYR A 77 6.70 8.29 -15.90
N ARG A 78 7.83 8.84 -16.39
CA ARG A 78 8.42 10.09 -15.88
C ARG A 78 7.48 11.29 -15.97
N ASP A 79 6.55 11.28 -16.93
CA ASP A 79 5.65 12.42 -17.21
C ASP A 79 4.38 12.39 -16.33
N LEU A 80 4.23 11.37 -15.47
CA LEU A 80 3.08 11.20 -14.61
C LEU A 80 3.17 12.05 -13.34
N SER A 81 2.01 12.47 -12.82
CA SER A 81 1.90 13.02 -11.47
C SER A 81 2.19 11.95 -10.41
N GLY A 82 2.55 12.35 -9.17
CA GLY A 82 2.82 11.42 -8.06
C GLY A 82 1.67 10.44 -7.80
N GLY A 83 0.42 10.91 -7.78
CA GLY A 83 -0.75 10.05 -7.62
C GLY A 83 -0.96 9.07 -8.79
N GLN A 84 -0.65 9.47 -10.03
CA GLN A 84 -0.68 8.57 -11.19
C GLN A 84 0.44 7.53 -11.11
N LYS A 85 1.65 7.93 -10.76
CA LYS A 85 2.79 7.02 -10.52
C LYS A 85 2.44 5.97 -9.47
N GLN A 86 1.83 6.39 -8.36
CA GLN A 86 1.41 5.47 -7.30
C GLN A 86 0.37 4.45 -7.80
N ARG A 87 -0.63 4.88 -8.59
CA ARG A 87 -1.58 3.96 -9.22
C ARG A 87 -0.91 2.95 -10.14
N VAL A 88 0.12 3.35 -10.89
CA VAL A 88 0.92 2.46 -11.74
C VAL A 88 1.67 1.43 -10.90
N LEU A 89 2.28 1.84 -9.78
CA LEU A 89 2.97 0.91 -8.86
C LEU A 89 2.01 -0.09 -8.21
N ILE A 90 0.82 0.38 -7.83
CA ILE A 90 -0.24 -0.50 -7.34
C ILE A 90 -0.70 -1.46 -8.44
N ALA A 91 -0.90 -0.99 -9.69
CA ALA A 91 -1.24 -1.85 -10.83
C ALA A 91 -0.18 -2.94 -11.06
N ARG A 92 1.11 -2.58 -11.00
CA ARG A 92 2.22 -3.52 -11.10
C ARG A 92 2.19 -4.58 -10.02
N ALA A 93 1.86 -4.21 -8.79
CA ALA A 93 1.75 -5.14 -7.67
C ALA A 93 0.54 -6.08 -7.80
N LEU A 94 -0.57 -5.59 -8.38
CA LEU A 94 -1.83 -6.32 -8.51
C LEU A 94 -1.91 -7.24 -9.73
N VAL A 95 -1.14 -6.95 -10.80
CA VAL A 95 -1.27 -7.66 -12.09
C VAL A 95 -0.94 -9.16 -12.01
N GLY A 96 -0.28 -9.58 -10.92
CA GLY A 96 0.01 -10.98 -10.58
C GLY A 96 -1.11 -11.68 -9.81
N ASP A 97 -2.26 -11.05 -9.61
CA ASP A 97 -3.38 -11.54 -8.79
C ASP A 97 -2.90 -11.99 -7.38
N PRO A 98 -2.26 -11.10 -6.57
CA PRO A 98 -1.75 -11.46 -5.26
C PRO A 98 -2.88 -11.73 -4.27
N SER A 99 -2.58 -12.55 -3.24
CA SER A 99 -3.46 -12.76 -2.08
C SER A 99 -3.28 -11.68 -1.01
N ILE A 100 -2.08 -11.11 -0.97
CA ILE A 100 -1.68 -10.09 0.00
C ILE A 100 -1.00 -8.94 -0.74
N LEU A 101 -1.47 -7.72 -0.50
CA LEU A 101 -0.86 -6.49 -1.01
C LEU A 101 -0.14 -5.78 0.14
N ILE A 102 1.16 -5.55 -0.02
CA ILE A 102 1.98 -4.81 0.95
C ILE A 102 2.30 -3.44 0.35
N LEU A 103 1.96 -2.39 1.08
CA LEU A 103 2.19 -1.00 0.71
C LEU A 103 3.10 -0.35 1.74
N ASP A 104 4.25 0.13 1.31
CA ASP A 104 5.23 0.78 2.16
C ASP A 104 5.17 2.29 1.93
N GLU A 105 4.66 3.05 2.93
CA GLU A 105 4.43 4.50 2.85
C GLU A 105 3.70 4.94 1.56
N PRO A 106 2.51 4.38 1.26
CA PRO A 106 1.88 4.52 -0.07
C PRO A 106 1.46 5.94 -0.44
N THR A 107 1.43 6.87 0.50
CA THR A 107 0.97 8.25 0.30
C THR A 107 2.04 9.28 0.61
N ASN A 108 3.28 8.85 0.84
CA ASN A 108 4.38 9.74 1.21
C ASN A 108 4.62 10.81 0.13
N GLY A 109 4.70 12.07 0.56
CA GLY A 109 4.94 13.21 -0.33
C GLY A 109 3.75 13.64 -1.20
N MET A 110 2.53 13.13 -0.92
CA MET A 110 1.31 13.52 -1.63
C MET A 110 0.58 14.65 -0.93
N ASP A 111 -0.21 15.41 -1.69
CA ASP A 111 -1.21 16.31 -1.13
C ASP A 111 -2.38 15.52 -0.53
N LEU A 112 -3.12 16.14 0.38
CA LEU A 112 -4.24 15.51 1.11
C LEU A 112 -5.31 14.90 0.20
N LYS A 113 -5.56 15.50 -0.97
CA LYS A 113 -6.55 15.00 -1.92
C LYS A 113 -6.07 13.72 -2.58
N SER A 114 -4.83 13.69 -3.02
CA SER A 114 -4.19 12.51 -3.64
C SER A 114 -4.03 11.38 -2.63
N GLU A 115 -3.63 11.70 -1.40
CA GLU A 115 -3.55 10.75 -0.29
C GLU A 115 -4.90 10.05 -0.06
N LYS A 116 -5.97 10.84 0.11
CA LYS A 116 -7.32 10.29 0.28
C LYS A 116 -7.72 9.41 -0.89
N GLN A 117 -7.46 9.82 -2.13
CA GLN A 117 -7.81 9.04 -3.32
C GLN A 117 -7.08 7.68 -3.39
N ILE A 118 -5.82 7.62 -2.97
CA ILE A 118 -5.06 6.37 -2.92
C ILE A 118 -5.59 5.47 -1.80
N MET A 119 -5.88 6.00 -0.62
CA MET A 119 -6.40 5.19 0.48
C MET A 119 -7.83 4.70 0.23
N ASP A 120 -8.68 5.51 -0.37
CA ASP A 120 -10.02 5.07 -0.81
C ASP A 120 -9.92 3.95 -1.86
N LEU A 121 -8.98 4.05 -2.80
CA LEU A 121 -8.69 2.99 -3.77
C LEU A 121 -8.25 1.70 -3.08
N VAL A 122 -7.35 1.78 -2.10
CA VAL A 122 -6.89 0.62 -1.31
C VAL A 122 -8.06 -0.05 -0.58
N LYS A 123 -8.96 0.74 0.00
CA LYS A 123 -10.18 0.24 0.66
C LYS A 123 -11.13 -0.48 -0.32
N ILE A 124 -11.29 0.03 -1.54
CA ILE A 124 -12.06 -0.63 -2.59
C ILE A 124 -11.40 -1.96 -2.99
N LEU A 125 -10.09 -1.97 -3.21
CA LEU A 125 -9.32 -3.17 -3.55
C LEU A 125 -9.47 -4.27 -2.49
N HIS A 126 -9.37 -3.92 -1.20
CA HIS A 126 -9.58 -4.85 -0.10
C HIS A 126 -10.97 -5.50 -0.17
N ARG A 127 -12.02 -4.70 -0.35
CA ARG A 127 -13.40 -5.17 -0.34
C ARG A 127 -13.79 -5.97 -1.58
N GLU A 128 -13.49 -5.46 -2.77
CA GLU A 128 -13.95 -6.06 -4.02
C GLU A 128 -13.12 -7.27 -4.45
N LYS A 129 -11.82 -7.27 -4.16
CA LYS A 129 -10.92 -8.38 -4.53
C LYS A 129 -10.68 -9.37 -3.40
N ASN A 130 -11.32 -9.18 -2.23
CA ASN A 130 -11.06 -9.99 -1.02
C ASN A 130 -9.56 -10.09 -0.72
N LEU A 131 -8.86 -8.97 -0.84
CA LEU A 131 -7.41 -8.86 -0.78
C LEU A 131 -6.99 -8.49 0.64
N THR A 132 -6.11 -9.25 1.25
CA THR A 132 -5.47 -8.80 2.48
C THR A 132 -4.52 -7.65 2.16
N VAL A 133 -4.70 -6.52 2.82
CA VAL A 133 -3.82 -5.35 2.64
C VAL A 133 -3.04 -5.10 3.92
N ILE A 134 -1.73 -4.98 3.78
CA ILE A 134 -0.83 -4.53 4.85
C ILE A 134 -0.21 -3.23 4.37
N PHE A 135 -0.44 -2.13 5.08
CA PHE A 135 0.25 -0.88 4.77
C PHE A 135 1.07 -0.40 5.96
N VAL A 136 2.28 0.05 5.68
CA VAL A 136 3.20 0.64 6.64
C VAL A 136 3.13 2.15 6.48
N THR A 137 2.93 2.88 7.56
CA THR A 137 2.91 4.34 7.55
C THR A 137 3.23 4.90 8.93
N HIS A 138 3.73 6.13 8.98
CA HIS A 138 3.89 6.91 10.20
C HIS A 138 2.72 7.86 10.45
N ILE A 139 1.72 7.90 9.56
CA ILE A 139 0.57 8.82 9.65
C ILE A 139 -0.56 8.15 10.41
N LEU A 140 -0.67 8.40 11.71
CA LEU A 140 -1.66 7.79 12.60
C LEU A 140 -3.11 8.01 12.16
N ASN A 141 -3.42 9.19 11.60
CA ASN A 141 -4.76 9.49 11.10
C ASN A 141 -5.17 8.58 9.92
N LEU A 142 -4.23 8.12 9.09
CA LEU A 142 -4.52 7.11 8.06
C LEU A 142 -4.83 5.77 8.69
N VAL A 143 -4.02 5.34 9.65
CA VAL A 143 -4.24 4.07 10.35
C VAL A 143 -5.61 4.07 11.02
N ALA A 144 -5.95 5.13 11.74
CA ALA A 144 -7.22 5.27 12.47
C ALA A 144 -8.46 5.15 11.57
N ASN A 145 -8.36 5.55 10.29
CA ASN A 145 -9.52 5.63 9.40
C ASN A 145 -9.57 4.53 8.32
N TYR A 146 -8.46 3.81 8.10
CA TYR A 146 -8.35 2.85 7.00
C TYR A 146 -7.93 1.44 7.42
N SER A 147 -7.51 1.21 8.67
CA SER A 147 -7.14 -0.14 9.15
C SER A 147 -8.19 -0.73 10.10
N GLU A 148 -8.35 -2.04 10.04
CA GLU A 148 -9.15 -2.84 10.97
C GLU A 148 -8.30 -3.32 12.16
N GLU A 149 -7.05 -3.66 11.87
CA GLU A 149 -6.05 -4.08 12.85
C GLU A 149 -4.78 -3.25 12.70
N ILE A 150 -4.08 -3.04 13.80
CA ILE A 150 -2.84 -2.28 13.86
C ILE A 150 -1.75 -3.06 14.59
N ILE A 151 -0.52 -2.87 14.11
CA ILE A 151 0.70 -3.27 14.82
C ILE A 151 1.55 -2.02 14.98
N ILE A 152 1.75 -1.59 16.23
CA ILE A 152 2.67 -0.50 16.56
C ILE A 152 4.01 -1.13 16.94
N LEU A 153 5.06 -0.71 16.26
CA LEU A 153 6.43 -1.11 16.51
C LEU A 153 7.16 0.05 17.17
N ASP A 154 7.63 -0.17 18.38
CA ASP A 154 8.47 0.74 19.13
C ASP A 154 9.79 0.04 19.47
N GLU A 155 10.82 0.78 19.90
CA GLU A 155 12.14 0.23 20.20
C GLU A 155 12.11 -0.89 21.25
N GLU A 156 11.23 -0.77 22.25
CA GLU A 156 11.15 -1.69 23.39
C GLU A 156 9.92 -2.61 23.35
N SER A 157 8.90 -2.32 22.53
CA SER A 157 7.61 -3.02 22.60
C SER A 157 6.93 -3.20 21.24
N ILE A 158 6.07 -4.21 21.17
CA ILE A 158 5.15 -4.42 20.06
C ILE A 158 3.74 -4.45 20.65
N LYS A 159 2.88 -3.54 20.18
CA LYS A 159 1.46 -3.53 20.52
C LYS A 159 0.65 -3.85 19.27
N SER A 160 -0.29 -4.79 19.38
CA SER A 160 -1.11 -5.20 18.24
C SER A 160 -2.54 -5.52 18.65
N GLY A 161 -3.49 -5.30 17.76
CA GLY A 161 -4.91 -5.61 17.97
C GLY A 161 -5.82 -4.81 17.06
N GLU A 162 -7.11 -4.89 17.34
CA GLU A 162 -8.12 -4.10 16.64
C GLU A 162 -7.83 -2.60 16.78
N THR A 163 -7.93 -1.86 15.69
CA THR A 163 -7.57 -0.44 15.65
C THR A 163 -8.30 0.38 16.73
N GLU A 164 -9.60 0.16 16.92
CA GLU A 164 -10.40 0.88 17.92
C GLU A 164 -9.94 0.60 19.37
N LYS A 165 -9.36 -0.57 19.64
CA LYS A 165 -8.89 -0.95 20.98
C LYS A 165 -7.49 -0.43 21.28
N ILE A 166 -6.64 -0.35 20.26
CA ILE A 166 -5.24 0.09 20.40
C ILE A 166 -5.12 1.62 20.29
N LEU A 167 -5.87 2.25 19.38
CA LEU A 167 -5.83 3.71 19.21
C LEU A 167 -6.67 4.41 20.27
N ASN A 168 -6.13 4.54 21.47
CA ASN A 168 -6.69 5.32 22.55
C ASN A 168 -5.62 6.22 23.19
N ASN A 169 -6.06 7.23 23.94
CA ASN A 169 -5.17 8.24 24.54
C ASN A 169 -4.05 7.57 25.37
N GLN A 170 -4.40 6.59 26.21
CA GLN A 170 -3.44 5.97 27.12
C GLN A 170 -2.34 5.23 26.38
N VAL A 171 -2.70 4.36 25.39
CA VAL A 171 -1.74 3.55 24.65
C VAL A 171 -0.84 4.42 23.79
N LEU A 172 -1.43 5.44 23.10
CA LEU A 172 -0.65 6.32 22.24
C LEU A 172 0.27 7.24 23.05
N SER A 173 -0.20 7.80 24.17
CA SER A 173 0.66 8.62 25.03
C SER A 173 1.83 7.83 25.62
N GLU A 174 1.61 6.56 25.95
CA GLU A 174 2.68 5.67 26.44
C GLU A 174 3.72 5.39 25.32
N VAL A 175 3.26 5.02 24.10
CA VAL A 175 4.15 4.68 22.99
C VAL A 175 4.96 5.88 22.50
N TYR A 176 4.31 7.03 22.35
CA TYR A 176 4.98 8.21 21.78
C TYR A 176 5.62 9.13 22.84
N SER A 177 5.44 8.82 24.14
CA SER A 177 5.89 9.68 25.26
C SER A 177 5.42 11.14 25.11
N LEU A 178 4.22 11.33 24.56
CA LEU A 178 3.57 12.61 24.31
C LEU A 178 2.14 12.59 24.84
N ASP A 179 1.59 13.77 25.07
CA ASP A 179 0.16 13.87 25.35
C ASP A 179 -0.63 13.74 24.05
N VAL A 180 -1.45 12.68 23.96
CA VAL A 180 -2.20 12.33 22.75
C VAL A 180 -3.68 12.31 23.06
N GLU A 181 -4.47 12.99 22.24
CA GLU A 181 -5.92 12.98 22.30
C GLU A 181 -6.50 12.35 21.03
N VAL A 182 -7.36 11.35 21.22
CA VAL A 182 -8.10 10.68 20.14
C VAL A 182 -9.52 11.23 20.12
N ILE A 183 -9.90 11.88 19.03
CA ILE A 183 -11.20 12.53 18.86
C ILE A 183 -11.97 11.84 17.73
N HIS A 184 -13.24 11.51 18.01
CA HIS A 184 -14.16 10.98 17.00
C HIS A 184 -15.12 12.09 16.55
N HIS A 185 -15.06 12.48 15.29
CA HIS A 185 -15.93 13.51 14.72
C HIS A 185 -16.43 13.12 13.32
N SER A 186 -17.75 13.19 13.12
CA SER A 186 -18.39 12.92 11.81
C SER A 186 -17.97 11.58 11.18
N GLY A 187 -17.80 10.51 12.01
CA GLY A 187 -17.42 9.18 11.54
C GLY A 187 -15.94 9.04 11.15
N GLN A 188 -15.12 10.01 11.50
CA GLN A 188 -13.66 9.97 11.36
C GLN A 188 -12.98 10.05 12.71
N THR A 189 -11.83 9.43 12.83
CA THR A 189 -10.97 9.46 14.01
C THR A 189 -9.79 10.39 13.74
N PHE A 190 -9.58 11.33 14.64
CA PHE A 190 -8.48 12.30 14.61
C PHE A 190 -7.57 12.06 15.79
N ILE A 191 -6.28 12.04 15.55
CA ILE A 191 -5.26 11.91 16.58
C ILE A 191 -4.52 13.23 16.64
N LEU A 192 -4.65 13.90 17.78
CA LEU A 192 -4.00 15.17 18.05
C LEU A 192 -2.86 14.93 19.03
N THR A 193 -1.71 15.52 18.73
CA THR A 193 -0.58 15.56 19.64
C THR A 193 -0.37 17.02 20.06
N GLY A 194 -0.29 17.29 21.35
CA GLY A 194 -0.11 18.63 21.85
C GLY A 194 0.72 18.64 23.13
N ASP A 195 1.52 19.70 23.29
CA ASP A 195 2.01 20.08 24.61
C ASP A 195 0.88 20.85 25.32
N HIS A 196 0.17 20.19 26.20
CA HIS A 196 -0.68 20.92 27.15
C HIS A 196 0.25 21.64 28.14
N LYS A 197 0.52 22.92 27.87
CA LYS A 197 1.08 23.83 28.85
C LYS A 197 0.01 24.26 29.85
#